data_016a868f68f1bcfe91d0707be6bfea9c
#
_entry.id   016a868f68f1bcfe91d0707be6bfea9c
#
_cell.length_a   1.000
_cell.length_b   1.000
_cell.length_c   1.000
_cell.angle_alpha   90.00
_cell.angle_beta   90.00
_cell.angle_gamma   90.00
#
_symmetry.space_group_name_H-M   'P 1'
#
loop_
_entity.id
_entity.type
_entity.pdbx_description
1 polymer ?
#
loop_
_entity_poly.entity_id
_entity_poly.type
_entity_poly.pdbx_seq_one_letter_code
_entity_poly.pdbx_strand_id
1 'polypeptide(L)'
;MDNKEKLENRERIKNAKWRQRFHIEPPDGWLNDPNGLSFYKGEYHVYFQYSPIAADGHTPRGWGHYHGSDLMHMTYDRAVMMPDIPEDSHGVYSGSAIENDGVLHIFYTGNVKMIGDYDYVKAGRGANVIHVTTTDGSKMSEKQVLLRNSDYPDFCSCHVRDPKVWKEGDIWKMVLGARTLDDEGCVLVYESDDLINWKYTGKVYKEGYGYMWECPDYFEIGGKGFLLSLIHISEP
;
A
#
# COMPACT_ATOMS: atom_id res chain seq x y z
N MET A 1 -5.91 -19.50 17.84
CA MET A 1 -7.16 -19.89 17.16
C MET A 1 -6.83 -20.99 16.15
N ASP A 2 -7.42 -22.15 16.28
CA ASP A 2 -7.23 -23.21 15.30
C ASP A 2 -8.03 -22.96 14.00
N ASN A 3 -7.79 -23.77 12.96
CA ASN A 3 -8.46 -23.55 11.66
C ASN A 3 -9.99 -23.71 11.73
N LYS A 4 -10.50 -24.57 12.61
CA LYS A 4 -11.94 -24.80 12.79
C LYS A 4 -12.58 -23.58 13.42
N GLU A 5 -11.98 -23.08 14.50
CA GLU A 5 -12.44 -21.88 15.20
C GLU A 5 -12.43 -20.63 14.29
N LYS A 6 -11.42 -20.49 13.41
CA LYS A 6 -11.38 -19.43 12.39
C LYS A 6 -12.55 -19.51 11.41
N LEU A 7 -12.84 -20.70 10.91
CA LEU A 7 -13.95 -20.92 9.98
C LEU A 7 -15.30 -20.63 10.64
N GLU A 8 -15.53 -21.11 11.85
CA GLU A 8 -16.75 -20.85 12.60
C GLU A 8 -16.93 -19.34 12.88
N ASN A 9 -15.83 -18.64 13.19
CA ASN A 9 -15.86 -17.19 13.40
C ASN A 9 -16.22 -16.44 12.11
N ARG A 10 -15.65 -16.82 10.96
CA ARG A 10 -15.97 -16.24 9.66
C ARG A 10 -17.44 -16.44 9.27
N GLU A 11 -17.97 -17.64 9.47
CA GLU A 11 -19.40 -17.90 9.22
C GLU A 11 -20.30 -17.05 10.13
N ARG A 12 -19.94 -16.88 11.39
CA ARG A 12 -20.65 -16.00 12.32
C ARG A 12 -20.63 -14.54 11.87
N ILE A 13 -19.47 -14.04 11.43
CA ILE A 13 -19.29 -12.67 10.92
C ILE A 13 -20.10 -12.49 9.64
N LYS A 14 -20.01 -13.42 8.70
CA LYS A 14 -20.75 -13.39 7.42
C LYS A 14 -22.27 -13.28 7.62
N ASN A 15 -22.80 -13.94 8.65
CA ASN A 15 -24.22 -13.95 8.98
C ASN A 15 -24.63 -12.90 10.01
N ALA A 16 -23.74 -11.98 10.38
CA ALA A 16 -24.04 -10.95 11.37
C ALA A 16 -25.09 -9.95 10.85
N LYS A 17 -25.99 -9.53 11.75
CA LYS A 17 -27.10 -8.62 11.43
C LYS A 17 -26.68 -7.34 10.69
N TRP A 18 -25.50 -6.82 11.00
CA TRP A 18 -24.99 -5.57 10.48
C TRP A 18 -23.97 -5.75 9.34
N ARG A 19 -23.72 -6.99 8.89
CA ARG A 19 -22.87 -7.27 7.74
C ARG A 19 -23.45 -6.62 6.50
N GLN A 20 -22.64 -5.84 5.81
CA GLN A 20 -23.05 -5.16 4.58
C GLN A 20 -23.09 -6.14 3.41
N ARG A 21 -23.88 -5.83 2.38
CA ARG A 21 -24.13 -6.78 1.28
C ARG A 21 -23.26 -6.52 0.05
N PHE A 22 -22.78 -5.30 -0.12
CA PHE A 22 -22.06 -4.87 -1.33
C PHE A 22 -20.83 -3.98 -1.05
N HIS A 23 -20.50 -3.78 0.21
CA HIS A 23 -19.22 -3.17 0.57
C HIS A 23 -18.19 -4.24 0.86
N ILE A 24 -16.93 -3.95 0.52
CA ILE A 24 -15.82 -4.79 0.94
C ILE A 24 -15.60 -4.60 2.43
N GLU A 25 -15.75 -5.68 3.18
CA GLU A 25 -15.51 -5.75 4.62
C GLU A 25 -14.53 -6.89 4.89
N PRO A 26 -13.69 -6.82 5.95
CA PRO A 26 -12.79 -7.92 6.24
C PRO A 26 -13.58 -9.20 6.54
N PRO A 27 -13.08 -10.37 6.13
CA PRO A 27 -13.71 -11.64 6.48
C PRO A 27 -13.66 -11.93 7.97
N ASP A 28 -12.65 -11.40 8.64
CA ASP A 28 -12.41 -11.35 10.08
C ASP A 28 -11.36 -10.26 10.38
N GLY A 29 -11.08 -9.98 11.65
CA GLY A 29 -10.02 -9.06 12.07
C GLY A 29 -10.25 -7.61 11.64
N TRP A 30 -9.25 -7.01 11.00
CA TRP A 30 -9.19 -5.58 10.69
C TRP A 30 -8.87 -5.31 9.22
N LEU A 31 -9.54 -4.31 8.67
CA LEU A 31 -9.33 -3.78 7.32
C LEU A 31 -9.05 -2.29 7.40
N ASN A 32 -8.08 -1.81 6.62
CA ASN A 32 -7.78 -0.39 6.43
C ASN A 32 -7.64 -0.09 4.93
N ASP A 33 -6.63 0.67 4.53
CA ASP A 33 -6.46 1.21 3.19
C ASP A 33 -6.70 0.19 2.08
N PRO A 34 -7.51 0.51 1.06
CA PRO A 34 -7.50 -0.22 -0.20
C PRO A 34 -6.16 -0.01 -0.90
N ASN A 35 -5.63 -1.07 -1.49
CA ASN A 35 -4.31 -1.11 -2.10
C ASN A 35 -4.35 -1.85 -3.43
N GLY A 36 -3.37 -1.60 -4.28
CA GLY A 36 -3.15 -2.38 -5.49
C GLY A 36 -4.37 -2.49 -6.39
N LEU A 37 -5.24 -1.48 -6.40
CA LEU A 37 -6.47 -1.45 -7.20
C LEU A 37 -6.11 -1.63 -8.67
N SER A 38 -6.62 -2.70 -9.30
CA SER A 38 -6.25 -3.03 -10.67
C SER A 38 -7.37 -3.80 -11.39
N PHE A 39 -7.39 -3.68 -12.71
CA PHE A 39 -8.14 -4.59 -13.58
C PHE A 39 -7.11 -5.47 -14.29
N TYR A 40 -7.13 -6.77 -14.01
CA TYR A 40 -6.13 -7.70 -14.48
C TYR A 40 -6.75 -9.03 -14.86
N LYS A 41 -6.41 -9.54 -16.05
CA LYS A 41 -6.95 -10.80 -16.61
C LYS A 41 -8.48 -10.91 -16.60
N GLY A 42 -9.18 -9.79 -16.81
CA GLY A 42 -10.63 -9.76 -16.91
C GLY A 42 -11.36 -9.64 -15.57
N GLU A 43 -10.65 -9.46 -14.47
CA GLU A 43 -11.22 -9.25 -13.14
C GLU A 43 -10.71 -7.96 -12.50
N TYR A 44 -11.53 -7.38 -11.63
CA TYR A 44 -11.12 -6.34 -10.70
C TYR A 44 -10.43 -6.98 -9.50
N HIS A 45 -9.29 -6.46 -9.11
CA HIS A 45 -8.54 -6.84 -7.93
C HIS A 45 -8.51 -5.68 -6.95
N VAL A 46 -8.89 -5.95 -5.72
CA VAL A 46 -8.82 -5.03 -4.59
C VAL A 46 -8.03 -5.69 -3.48
N TYR A 47 -6.81 -5.26 -3.33
CA TYR A 47 -6.02 -5.60 -2.15
C TYR A 47 -6.35 -4.58 -1.06
N PHE A 48 -6.06 -4.91 0.19
CA PHE A 48 -6.32 -4.02 1.32
C PHE A 48 -5.42 -4.36 2.50
N GLN A 49 -5.08 -3.36 3.29
CA GLN A 49 -4.41 -3.62 4.56
C GLN A 49 -5.27 -4.50 5.44
N TYR A 50 -4.71 -5.60 5.90
CA TYR A 50 -5.42 -6.66 6.59
C TYR A 50 -4.64 -7.18 7.80
N SER A 51 -5.34 -7.31 8.92
CA SER A 51 -4.87 -8.06 10.08
C SER A 51 -5.91 -9.12 10.46
N PRO A 52 -5.60 -10.41 10.33
CA PRO A 52 -6.56 -11.49 10.61
C PRO A 52 -6.71 -11.82 12.10
N ILE A 53 -5.88 -11.22 12.98
CA ILE A 53 -5.77 -11.66 14.36
C ILE A 53 -6.60 -10.77 15.30
N ALA A 54 -6.56 -9.46 15.10
CA ALA A 54 -7.23 -8.51 15.99
C ALA A 54 -7.91 -7.38 15.22
N ALA A 55 -9.10 -7.02 15.68
CA ALA A 55 -9.91 -5.97 15.05
C ALA A 55 -9.37 -4.54 15.30
N ASP A 56 -8.38 -4.38 16.17
CA ASP A 56 -7.74 -3.10 16.47
C ASP A 56 -6.51 -2.78 15.61
N GLY A 57 -6.10 -3.72 14.73
CA GLY A 57 -4.96 -3.57 13.85
C GLY A 57 -3.59 -3.51 14.54
N HIS A 58 -3.50 -3.91 15.81
CA HIS A 58 -2.25 -3.90 16.57
C HIS A 58 -1.32 -5.10 16.29
N THR A 59 -1.78 -6.04 15.50
CA THR A 59 -1.02 -7.24 15.09
C THR A 59 -0.35 -7.02 13.72
N PRO A 60 0.54 -7.92 13.29
CA PRO A 60 1.19 -7.80 11.98
C PRO A 60 0.18 -7.55 10.87
N ARG A 61 0.40 -6.48 10.10
CA ARG A 61 -0.46 -6.06 9.00
C ARG A 61 0.10 -6.62 7.71
N GLY A 62 -0.74 -7.30 6.98
CA GLY A 62 -0.47 -7.77 5.63
C GLY A 62 -1.45 -7.19 4.63
N TRP A 63 -1.58 -7.82 3.48
CA TRP A 63 -2.62 -7.53 2.52
C TRP A 63 -3.57 -8.71 2.36
N GLY A 64 -4.86 -8.44 2.50
CA GLY A 64 -5.95 -9.29 2.04
C GLY A 64 -6.28 -9.01 0.59
N HIS A 65 -7.05 -9.91 -0.05
CA HIS A 65 -7.37 -9.80 -1.47
C HIS A 65 -8.83 -10.16 -1.74
N TYR A 66 -9.51 -9.26 -2.45
CA TYR A 66 -10.79 -9.49 -3.11
C TYR A 66 -10.62 -9.41 -4.62
N HIS A 67 -11.33 -10.26 -5.36
CA HIS A 67 -11.40 -10.18 -6.81
C HIS A 67 -12.82 -10.48 -7.31
N GLY A 68 -13.13 -10.05 -8.52
CA GLY A 68 -14.42 -10.29 -9.13
C GLY A 68 -14.54 -9.70 -10.54
N SER A 69 -15.50 -10.20 -11.29
CA SER A 69 -15.80 -9.68 -12.64
C SER A 69 -16.45 -8.28 -12.63
N ASP A 70 -16.98 -7.87 -11.49
CA ASP A 70 -17.52 -6.54 -11.25
C ASP A 70 -17.25 -6.12 -9.80
N LEU A 71 -17.37 -4.81 -9.50
CA LEU A 71 -17.09 -4.25 -8.18
C LEU A 71 -18.19 -4.48 -7.14
N MET A 72 -19.33 -5.05 -7.54
CA MET A 72 -20.46 -5.31 -6.63
C MET A 72 -20.46 -6.75 -6.09
N HIS A 73 -19.84 -7.68 -6.84
CA HIS A 73 -19.83 -9.11 -6.52
C HIS A 73 -18.40 -9.62 -6.36
N MET A 74 -17.73 -9.09 -5.33
CA MET A 74 -16.34 -9.45 -5.04
C MET A 74 -16.25 -10.68 -4.14
N THR A 75 -15.29 -11.52 -4.43
CA THR A 75 -14.98 -12.73 -3.65
C THR A 75 -13.69 -12.53 -2.87
N TYR A 76 -13.70 -12.83 -1.58
CA TYR A 76 -12.49 -12.87 -0.78
C TYR A 76 -11.68 -14.13 -1.12
N ASP A 77 -10.42 -13.95 -1.48
CA ASP A 77 -9.49 -15.04 -1.73
C ASP A 77 -8.75 -15.42 -0.44
N ARG A 78 -7.79 -14.61 -0.04
CA ARG A 78 -6.94 -14.87 1.14
C ARG A 78 -6.17 -13.62 1.58
N ALA A 79 -5.38 -13.76 2.65
CA ALA A 79 -4.24 -12.89 2.88
C ALA A 79 -3.12 -13.31 1.91
N VAL A 80 -2.77 -12.42 0.98
CA VAL A 80 -1.80 -12.71 -0.10
C VAL A 80 -0.38 -12.31 0.25
N MET A 81 -0.21 -11.36 1.16
CA MET A 81 1.09 -10.93 1.67
C MET A 81 1.03 -10.72 3.18
N MET A 82 2.05 -11.24 3.87
CA MET A 82 2.30 -10.99 5.30
C MET A 82 3.75 -10.59 5.50
N PRO A 83 4.10 -9.92 6.62
CA PRO A 83 5.50 -9.63 6.93
C PRO A 83 6.32 -10.91 7.07
N ASP A 84 7.37 -11.07 6.28
CA ASP A 84 8.22 -12.28 6.27
C ASP A 84 9.70 -11.99 5.92
N ILE A 85 10.05 -10.69 5.70
CA ILE A 85 11.42 -10.23 5.54
C ILE A 85 11.76 -9.15 6.57
N PRO A 86 13.04 -8.88 6.85
CA PRO A 86 13.43 -7.84 7.83
C PRO A 86 12.88 -6.46 7.49
N GLU A 87 12.82 -6.11 6.21
CA GLU A 87 12.41 -4.79 5.72
C GLU A 87 10.90 -4.53 5.81
N ASP A 88 10.08 -5.53 6.12
CA ASP A 88 8.64 -5.36 6.38
C ASP A 88 8.19 -5.97 7.71
N SER A 89 9.10 -6.27 8.60
CA SER A 89 8.86 -7.02 9.85
C SER A 89 7.76 -6.44 10.76
N HIS A 90 7.38 -5.18 10.58
CA HIS A 90 6.30 -4.51 11.33
C HIS A 90 5.10 -4.13 10.46
N GLY A 91 5.03 -4.67 9.25
CA GLY A 91 3.84 -4.58 8.40
C GLY A 91 4.12 -4.34 6.92
N VAL A 92 3.27 -4.95 6.11
CA VAL A 92 3.10 -4.66 4.69
C VAL A 92 2.11 -3.48 4.62
N TYR A 93 2.63 -2.26 4.41
CA TYR A 93 1.85 -1.03 4.39
C TYR A 93 1.34 -0.74 2.98
N SER A 94 0.73 0.45 2.80
CA SER A 94 0.02 0.78 1.57
C SER A 94 0.91 0.89 0.34
N GLY A 95 0.27 0.73 -0.81
CA GLY A 95 0.92 0.75 -2.11
C GLY A 95 -0.04 0.55 -3.28
N SER A 96 0.50 0.31 -4.45
CA SER A 96 -0.23 0.23 -5.71
C SER A 96 0.15 -0.97 -6.55
N ALA A 97 -0.62 -1.23 -7.62
CA ALA A 97 -0.33 -2.24 -8.62
C ALA A 97 -0.43 -1.66 -10.03
N ILE A 98 0.37 -2.19 -10.95
CA ILE A 98 0.35 -1.87 -12.36
C ILE A 98 0.61 -3.13 -13.20
N GLU A 99 -0.16 -3.32 -14.25
CA GLU A 99 0.07 -4.41 -15.20
C GLU A 99 1.12 -3.99 -16.24
N ASN A 100 2.06 -4.90 -16.54
CA ASN A 100 2.97 -4.78 -17.65
C ASN A 100 3.27 -6.17 -18.23
N ASP A 101 3.08 -6.32 -19.54
CA ASP A 101 3.38 -7.54 -20.29
C ASP A 101 2.76 -8.83 -19.69
N GLY A 102 1.52 -8.74 -19.21
CA GLY A 102 0.79 -9.88 -18.63
C GLY A 102 1.18 -10.24 -17.20
N VAL A 103 2.01 -9.43 -16.56
CA VAL A 103 2.43 -9.55 -15.16
C VAL A 103 1.89 -8.37 -14.36
N LEU A 104 1.31 -8.63 -13.21
CA LEU A 104 0.91 -7.58 -12.28
C LEU A 104 2.07 -7.30 -11.32
N HIS A 105 2.62 -6.09 -11.41
CA HIS A 105 3.66 -5.56 -10.54
C HIS A 105 3.02 -4.83 -9.38
N ILE A 106 3.40 -5.18 -8.16
CA ILE A 106 2.87 -4.61 -6.93
C ILE A 106 4.03 -3.94 -6.17
N PHE A 107 3.81 -2.69 -5.79
CA PHE A 107 4.76 -1.89 -5.00
C PHE A 107 4.10 -1.52 -3.69
N TYR A 108 4.78 -1.72 -2.58
CA TYR A 108 4.25 -1.42 -1.26
C TYR A 108 5.32 -0.90 -0.31
N THR A 109 4.90 -0.38 0.82
CA THR A 109 5.81 0.07 1.87
C THR A 109 6.03 -1.03 2.90
N GLY A 110 7.26 -1.52 3.00
CA GLY A 110 7.71 -2.35 4.10
C GLY A 110 8.02 -1.49 5.32
N ASN A 111 7.28 -1.68 6.40
CA ASN A 111 7.44 -0.90 7.62
C ASN A 111 8.25 -1.67 8.67
N VAL A 112 9.21 -0.97 9.27
CA VAL A 112 10.03 -1.47 10.37
C VAL A 112 10.00 -0.48 11.53
N LYS A 113 9.90 -0.97 12.76
CA LYS A 113 10.11 -0.21 13.99
C LYS A 113 11.36 -0.72 14.68
N MET A 114 12.36 0.13 14.81
CA MET A 114 13.62 -0.21 15.50
C MET A 114 13.38 -0.31 17.01
N ILE A 115 14.11 -1.22 17.65
CA ILE A 115 14.07 -1.33 19.13
C ILE A 115 14.83 -0.15 19.71
N GLY A 116 14.21 0.58 20.63
CA GLY A 116 14.80 1.72 21.29
C GLY A 116 13.74 2.73 21.75
N ASP A 117 14.21 3.79 22.40
CA ASP A 117 13.38 4.93 22.80
C ASP A 117 13.31 5.92 21.62
N TYR A 118 12.39 5.66 20.72
CA TYR A 118 12.16 6.47 19.52
C TYR A 118 10.73 7.02 19.50
N ASP A 119 10.56 8.20 18.92
CA ASP A 119 9.24 8.76 18.65
C ASP A 119 8.54 8.12 17.45
N TYR A 120 9.29 7.35 16.63
CA TYR A 120 8.85 6.72 15.37
C TYR A 120 8.28 7.71 14.34
N VAL A 121 8.52 8.98 14.52
CA VAL A 121 8.12 10.08 13.64
C VAL A 121 9.35 10.66 12.94
N LYS A 122 10.38 11.03 13.70
CA LYS A 122 11.63 11.58 13.15
C LYS A 122 12.75 10.54 13.11
N ALA A 123 12.66 9.51 13.97
CA ALA A 123 13.65 8.45 14.06
C ALA A 123 13.03 7.09 14.44
N GLY A 124 13.81 6.02 14.28
CA GLY A 124 13.45 4.67 14.74
C GLY A 124 12.49 3.93 13.81
N ARG A 125 12.21 4.43 12.62
CA ARG A 125 11.38 3.77 11.61
C ARG A 125 12.17 3.47 10.35
N GLY A 126 12.02 2.25 9.82
CA GLY A 126 12.38 1.89 8.45
C GLY A 126 11.12 1.93 7.58
N ALA A 127 11.21 2.61 6.44
CA ALA A 127 10.17 2.68 5.43
C ALA A 127 10.82 2.33 4.08
N ASN A 128 10.52 1.15 3.57
CA ASN A 128 11.19 0.58 2.41
C ASN A 128 10.18 0.43 1.27
N VAL A 129 10.57 0.77 0.04
CA VAL A 129 9.79 0.39 -1.15
C VAL A 129 10.14 -1.04 -1.52
N ILE A 130 9.13 -1.90 -1.52
CA ILE A 130 9.26 -3.31 -1.84
C ILE A 130 8.39 -3.64 -3.03
N HIS A 131 8.91 -4.48 -3.92
CA HIS A 131 8.28 -4.94 -5.14
C HIS A 131 8.06 -6.45 -5.10
N VAL A 132 6.88 -6.85 -5.53
CA VAL A 132 6.54 -8.24 -5.85
C VAL A 132 5.77 -8.29 -7.17
N THR A 133 5.72 -9.46 -7.78
CA THR A 133 4.94 -9.70 -9.00
C THR A 133 3.99 -10.86 -8.81
N THR A 134 2.94 -10.87 -9.63
CA THR A 134 2.03 -12.01 -9.71
C THR A 134 1.52 -12.20 -11.13
N THR A 135 1.28 -13.45 -11.51
CA THR A 135 0.66 -13.82 -12.79
C THR A 135 -0.77 -14.35 -12.63
N ASP A 136 -1.27 -14.48 -11.41
CA ASP A 136 -2.63 -14.94 -11.12
C ASP A 136 -3.40 -14.05 -10.12
N GLY A 137 -2.79 -12.95 -9.68
CA GLY A 137 -3.37 -12.02 -8.71
C GLY A 137 -3.28 -12.46 -7.25
N SER A 138 -2.89 -13.71 -6.97
CA SER A 138 -2.94 -14.31 -5.62
C SER A 138 -1.61 -14.80 -5.10
N LYS A 139 -0.80 -15.39 -5.97
CA LYS A 139 0.53 -15.91 -5.60
C LYS A 139 1.59 -14.87 -5.92
N MET A 140 2.19 -14.33 -4.89
CA MET A 140 3.24 -13.33 -5.03
C MET A 140 4.60 -14.00 -5.23
N SER A 141 5.45 -13.32 -6.02
CA SER A 141 6.88 -13.66 -6.14
C SER A 141 7.62 -13.46 -4.81
N GLU A 142 8.90 -13.78 -4.78
CA GLU A 142 9.80 -13.32 -3.73
C GLU A 142 9.82 -11.79 -3.69
N LYS A 143 10.00 -11.23 -2.48
CA LYS A 143 10.05 -9.80 -2.23
C LYS A 143 11.39 -9.20 -2.61
N GLN A 144 11.37 -8.13 -3.37
CA GLN A 144 12.56 -7.38 -3.76
C GLN A 144 12.51 -5.98 -3.16
N VAL A 145 13.50 -5.64 -2.34
CA VAL A 145 13.63 -4.29 -1.76
C VAL A 145 14.26 -3.37 -2.80
N LEU A 146 13.55 -2.31 -3.18
CA LEU A 146 14.00 -1.36 -4.21
C LEU A 146 14.62 -0.11 -3.61
N LEU A 147 14.00 0.45 -2.56
CA LEU A 147 14.48 1.65 -1.88
C LEU A 147 14.40 1.47 -0.36
N ARG A 148 15.40 1.99 0.36
CA ARG A 148 15.47 2.08 1.82
C ARG A 148 15.54 3.54 2.27
N ASN A 149 15.43 3.80 3.56
CA ASN A 149 15.56 5.16 4.08
C ASN A 149 16.88 5.85 3.69
N SER A 150 17.97 5.09 3.51
CA SER A 150 19.25 5.61 3.01
C SER A 150 19.24 6.10 1.56
N ASP A 151 18.24 5.71 0.79
CA ASP A 151 18.13 6.01 -0.64
C ASP A 151 17.20 7.20 -0.92
N TYR A 152 16.56 7.72 0.14
CA TYR A 152 15.73 8.93 0.05
C TYR A 152 16.57 10.19 0.21
N PRO A 153 16.11 11.34 -0.32
CA PRO A 153 16.80 12.63 -0.14
C PRO A 153 17.01 12.98 1.34
N ASP A 154 18.14 13.60 1.66
CA ASP A 154 18.57 13.95 3.03
C ASP A 154 17.59 14.85 3.78
N PHE A 155 16.72 15.57 3.09
CA PHE A 155 15.68 16.37 3.72
C PHE A 155 14.48 15.56 4.24
N CYS A 156 14.38 14.28 3.91
CA CYS A 156 13.29 13.41 4.35
C CYS A 156 13.50 12.94 5.79
N SER A 157 12.42 12.89 6.55
CA SER A 157 12.37 12.16 7.81
C SER A 157 12.29 10.64 7.54
N CYS A 158 12.15 9.83 8.58
CA CYS A 158 11.94 8.39 8.41
C CYS A 158 10.52 8.02 7.89
N HIS A 159 9.66 9.00 7.61
CA HIS A 159 8.34 8.81 7.02
C HIS A 159 8.38 9.05 5.51
N VAL A 160 8.60 7.98 4.74
CA VAL A 160 8.43 7.94 3.28
C VAL A 160 7.68 6.66 2.94
N ARG A 161 6.52 6.75 2.27
CA ARG A 161 5.65 5.58 2.05
C ARG A 161 4.66 5.72 0.92
N ASP A 162 3.88 4.68 0.72
CA ASP A 162 2.69 4.58 -0.13
C ASP A 162 3.01 4.78 -1.62
N PRO A 163 3.84 3.89 -2.25
CA PRO A 163 4.22 4.02 -3.63
C PRO A 163 3.01 3.90 -4.57
N LYS A 164 2.85 4.90 -5.45
CA LYS A 164 1.96 4.86 -6.61
C LYS A 164 2.78 4.87 -7.87
N VAL A 165 2.58 3.85 -8.72
CA VAL A 165 3.32 3.67 -9.98
C VAL A 165 2.38 3.79 -11.16
N TRP A 166 2.83 4.47 -12.23
CA TRP A 166 2.16 4.53 -13.53
C TRP A 166 3.18 4.65 -14.66
N LYS A 167 2.72 4.52 -15.90
CA LYS A 167 3.54 4.72 -17.09
C LYS A 167 3.19 6.02 -17.77
N GLU A 168 4.19 6.81 -18.15
CA GLU A 168 4.05 8.02 -18.92
C GLU A 168 4.98 7.96 -20.13
N GLY A 169 4.40 7.76 -21.34
CA GLY A 169 5.20 7.42 -22.52
C GLY A 169 5.92 6.09 -22.32
N ASP A 170 7.25 6.11 -22.45
CA ASP A 170 8.10 4.92 -22.27
C ASP A 170 8.72 4.83 -20.87
N ILE A 171 8.48 5.82 -20.02
CA ILE A 171 9.07 5.92 -18.68
C ILE A 171 8.06 5.54 -17.61
N TRP A 172 8.50 4.77 -16.62
CA TRP A 172 7.76 4.50 -15.40
C TRP A 172 7.96 5.64 -14.41
N LYS A 173 6.88 6.08 -13.82
CA LYS A 173 6.86 7.09 -12.77
C LYS A 173 6.42 6.46 -11.46
N MET A 174 6.99 6.90 -10.36
CA MET A 174 6.55 6.56 -9.02
C MET A 174 6.48 7.80 -8.16
N VAL A 175 5.43 7.94 -7.38
CA VAL A 175 5.36 8.92 -6.30
C VAL A 175 5.31 8.23 -4.96
N LEU A 176 5.94 8.88 -3.95
CA LEU A 176 5.93 8.46 -2.55
C LEU A 176 5.48 9.62 -1.68
N GLY A 177 4.58 9.39 -0.77
CA GLY A 177 4.28 10.34 0.29
C GLY A 177 5.46 10.47 1.25
N ALA A 178 5.81 11.69 1.62
CA ALA A 178 6.96 11.96 2.48
C ALA A 178 6.70 13.08 3.49
N ARG A 179 7.41 13.00 4.61
CA ARG A 179 7.54 14.05 5.61
C ARG A 179 8.98 14.53 5.65
N THR A 180 9.18 15.83 5.61
CA THR A 180 10.50 16.43 5.72
C THR A 180 10.98 16.50 7.19
N LEU A 181 12.27 16.79 7.39
CA LEU A 181 12.83 17.04 8.73
C LEU A 181 12.26 18.32 9.35
N ASP A 182 11.77 19.24 8.53
CA ASP A 182 11.13 20.51 8.95
C ASP A 182 9.62 20.35 9.20
N ASP A 183 9.11 19.11 9.26
CA ASP A 183 7.71 18.80 9.51
C ASP A 183 6.74 19.29 8.42
N GLU A 184 7.18 19.30 7.16
CA GLU A 184 6.35 19.58 5.99
C GLU A 184 6.07 18.30 5.19
N GLY A 185 4.83 18.17 4.72
CA GLY A 185 4.43 17.10 3.82
C GLY A 185 4.82 17.39 2.38
N CYS A 186 5.22 16.36 1.64
CA CYS A 186 5.47 16.43 0.22
C CYS A 186 5.27 15.06 -0.45
N VAL A 187 5.34 15.06 -1.77
CA VAL A 187 5.40 13.85 -2.59
C VAL A 187 6.75 13.83 -3.32
N LEU A 188 7.51 12.75 -3.15
CA LEU A 188 8.73 12.51 -3.91
C LEU A 188 8.37 11.91 -5.27
N VAL A 189 9.11 12.27 -6.30
CA VAL A 189 8.93 11.78 -7.67
C VAL A 189 10.16 11.01 -8.11
N TYR A 190 9.94 9.81 -8.62
CA TYR A 190 10.96 8.91 -9.15
C TYR A 190 10.63 8.49 -10.57
N GLU A 191 11.66 8.13 -11.34
CA GLU A 191 11.57 7.60 -12.69
C GLU A 191 12.35 6.29 -12.81
N SER A 192 11.88 5.40 -13.69
CA SER A 192 12.52 4.12 -14.00
C SER A 192 12.26 3.72 -15.45
N ASP A 193 13.22 3.02 -16.05
CA ASP A 193 13.06 2.40 -17.38
C ASP A 193 12.59 0.94 -17.25
N ASP A 194 12.72 0.30 -16.06
CA ASP A 194 12.62 -1.14 -15.88
C ASP A 194 11.78 -1.59 -14.67
N LEU A 195 11.12 -0.67 -13.94
CA LEU A 195 10.36 -0.91 -12.69
C LEU A 195 11.21 -1.34 -11.49
N ILE A 196 12.53 -1.47 -11.63
CA ILE A 196 13.45 -1.97 -10.61
C ILE A 196 14.41 -0.88 -10.14
N ASN A 197 15.03 -0.18 -11.09
CA ASN A 197 16.01 0.86 -10.83
C ASN A 197 15.33 2.24 -10.85
N TRP A 198 15.13 2.83 -9.68
CA TRP A 198 14.40 4.08 -9.50
C TRP A 198 15.36 5.25 -9.23
N LYS A 199 15.21 6.33 -9.98
CA LYS A 199 15.99 7.55 -9.84
C LYS A 199 15.08 8.67 -9.33
N TYR A 200 15.47 9.30 -8.23
CA TYR A 200 14.82 10.52 -7.74
C TYR A 200 14.96 11.65 -8.76
N THR A 201 13.85 12.30 -9.10
CA THR A 201 13.80 13.40 -10.09
C THR A 201 13.26 14.71 -9.51
N GLY A 202 12.58 14.68 -8.37
CA GLY A 202 12.08 15.90 -7.74
C GLY A 202 11.01 15.66 -6.70
N LYS A 203 10.47 16.74 -6.17
CA LYS A 203 9.34 16.71 -5.22
C LYS A 203 8.24 17.69 -5.61
N VAL A 204 7.02 17.33 -5.26
CA VAL A 204 5.85 18.22 -5.27
C VAL A 204 5.51 18.57 -3.83
N TYR A 205 5.35 19.85 -3.52
CA TYR A 205 4.94 20.29 -2.19
C TYR A 205 4.15 21.59 -2.27
N LYS A 206 3.42 21.86 -1.21
CA LYS A 206 2.74 23.15 -1.03
C LYS A 206 2.79 23.53 0.46
N GLU A 207 3.33 24.70 0.76
CA GLU A 207 3.42 25.23 2.12
C GLU A 207 2.05 25.27 2.79
N GLY A 208 1.99 24.87 4.08
CA GLY A 208 0.77 24.87 4.88
C GLY A 208 -0.21 23.72 4.58
N TYR A 209 0.17 22.73 3.76
CA TYR A 209 -0.65 21.56 3.43
C TYR A 209 -0.29 20.34 4.27
N GLY A 210 -0.15 20.53 5.58
CA GLY A 210 0.10 19.44 6.52
C GLY A 210 1.54 18.93 6.53
N TYR A 211 1.79 17.98 7.41
CA TYR A 211 3.14 17.47 7.68
C TYR A 211 3.45 16.14 6.97
N MET A 212 2.46 15.47 6.40
CA MET A 212 2.61 14.20 5.70
C MET A 212 1.52 14.03 4.64
N TRP A 213 1.91 13.72 3.42
CA TRP A 213 0.97 13.45 2.33
C TRP A 213 0.90 11.95 2.09
N GLU A 214 0.02 11.29 2.84
CA GLU A 214 -0.17 9.84 2.78
C GLU A 214 -0.93 9.41 1.52
N CYS A 215 -0.71 8.17 1.08
CA CYS A 215 -1.40 7.52 -0.02
C CYS A 215 -1.55 8.43 -1.26
N PRO A 216 -0.45 8.98 -1.81
CA PRO A 216 -0.55 9.79 -3.00
C PRO A 216 -1.07 8.93 -4.16
N ASP A 217 -2.01 9.48 -4.91
CA ASP A 217 -2.54 8.86 -6.12
C ASP A 217 -2.46 9.82 -7.29
N TYR A 218 -1.99 9.34 -8.44
CA TYR A 218 -1.92 10.11 -9.67
C TYR A 218 -2.80 9.46 -10.74
N PHE A 219 -3.58 10.29 -11.42
CA PHE A 219 -4.41 9.88 -12.56
C PHE A 219 -4.65 11.05 -13.50
N GLU A 220 -5.08 10.74 -14.73
CA GLU A 220 -5.38 11.74 -15.73
C GLU A 220 -6.86 11.71 -16.12
N ILE A 221 -7.45 12.91 -16.26
CA ILE A 221 -8.80 13.09 -16.77
C ILE A 221 -8.78 14.23 -17.81
N GLY A 222 -9.17 13.93 -19.03
CA GLY A 222 -9.26 14.93 -20.11
C GLY A 222 -7.93 15.60 -20.44
N GLY A 223 -6.81 14.86 -20.35
CA GLY A 223 -5.46 15.37 -20.61
C GLY A 223 -4.89 16.27 -19.51
N LYS A 224 -5.48 16.22 -18.32
CA LYS A 224 -4.98 16.91 -17.13
C LYS A 224 -4.59 15.90 -16.06
N GLY A 225 -3.38 16.02 -15.51
CA GLY A 225 -2.92 15.23 -14.40
C GLY A 225 -3.48 15.74 -13.07
N PHE A 226 -3.88 14.81 -12.21
CA PHE A 226 -4.35 15.08 -10.85
C PHE A 226 -3.51 14.28 -9.87
N LEU A 227 -3.00 14.97 -8.85
CA LEU A 227 -2.36 14.35 -7.70
C LEU A 227 -3.28 14.49 -6.50
N LEU A 228 -3.73 13.37 -5.95
CA LEU A 228 -4.58 13.29 -4.76
C LEU A 228 -3.75 12.74 -3.60
N SER A 229 -4.05 13.17 -2.39
CA SER A 229 -3.51 12.58 -1.16
C SER A 229 -4.55 12.66 -0.04
N LEU A 230 -4.43 11.83 0.99
CA LEU A 230 -5.35 11.79 2.13
C LEU A 230 -5.44 13.13 2.88
N ILE A 231 -4.44 13.99 2.80
CA ILE A 231 -4.47 15.35 3.36
C ILE A 231 -5.68 16.15 2.86
N HIS A 232 -6.19 15.84 1.67
CA HIS A 232 -7.37 16.52 1.10
C HIS A 232 -8.71 15.91 1.56
N ILE A 233 -8.68 14.79 2.27
CA ILE A 233 -9.88 14.00 2.63
C ILE A 233 -10.08 13.96 4.14
N SER A 234 -9.01 14.05 4.93
CA SER A 234 -9.01 13.72 6.35
C SER A 234 -9.15 14.91 7.30
N GLU A 235 -9.26 16.13 6.80
CA GLU A 235 -9.45 17.29 7.66
C GLU A 235 -10.94 17.56 7.88
N PRO A 236 -11.42 17.56 9.15
CA PRO A 236 -12.77 17.98 9.49
C PRO A 236 -12.93 19.51 9.38
#